data_8d6cd199e2c1e0780eede2a037ca8ea2
#
_entry.id   8d6cd199e2c1e0780eede2a037ca8ea2
#
_cell.length_a   1.000
_cell.length_b   1.000
_cell.length_c   1.000
_cell.angle_alpha   90.00
_cell.angle_beta   90.00
_cell.angle_gamma   90.00
#
_symmetry.space_group_name_H-M   'P 1'
#
loop_
_entity.id
_entity.type
_entity.pdbx_description
1 polymer ?
#
loop_
_entity_poly.entity_id
_entity_poly.type
_entity_poly.pdbx_seq_one_letter_code
_entity_poly.pdbx_strand_id
1 'polypeptide(L)'
;MKTSGSYPPQYDQLSTIEQSIWDRLSNSVVDRHCPGHTPTFGSLAKDGSPRLRTVVLRGCDADQRRLTFHTDQRSRKWQQLQSDPRASMHFYFPKAKLQYRLQGSVMLERATERTQQIWQRMNHSAQDCYRVKTAPGTFVPEPTSRAVDTAGDHDGYRDFTRVHLRVTMIDWLFLSAAGHRRAHFAWTESGQEQSWVAP
;
A
#
# COMPACT_ATOMS: atom_id res chain seq x y z
N MET A 1 -12.69 20.95 -36.01
CA MET A 1 -13.55 20.66 -34.83
C MET A 1 -12.91 19.56 -34.04
N LYS A 2 -12.32 19.84 -32.85
CA LYS A 2 -11.84 18.80 -31.94
C LYS A 2 -13.08 18.18 -31.30
N THR A 3 -13.33 16.90 -31.54
CA THR A 3 -14.35 16.12 -30.83
C THR A 3 -14.15 16.29 -29.34
N SER A 4 -15.14 16.84 -28.66
CA SER A 4 -15.17 16.89 -27.20
C SER A 4 -15.04 15.46 -26.69
N GLY A 5 -13.87 15.09 -26.21
CA GLY A 5 -13.66 13.77 -25.61
C GLY A 5 -14.60 13.65 -24.41
N SER A 6 -15.65 12.85 -24.58
CA SER A 6 -16.54 12.53 -23.46
C SER A 6 -15.75 11.77 -22.41
N TYR A 7 -15.90 12.19 -21.15
CA TYR A 7 -15.36 11.43 -20.03
C TYR A 7 -16.03 10.04 -19.93
N PRO A 8 -15.34 9.03 -19.43
CA PRO A 8 -16.00 7.77 -19.11
C PRO A 8 -17.19 8.03 -18.16
N PRO A 9 -18.42 7.55 -18.47
CA PRO A 9 -19.62 7.86 -17.68
C PRO A 9 -19.49 7.53 -16.19
N GLN A 10 -18.70 6.51 -15.84
CA GLN A 10 -18.42 6.14 -14.45
C GLN A 10 -17.64 7.20 -13.66
N TYR A 11 -17.10 8.23 -14.31
CA TYR A 11 -16.38 9.34 -13.67
C TYR A 11 -17.21 10.61 -13.53
N ASP A 12 -18.53 10.50 -13.67
CA ASP A 12 -19.48 11.60 -13.52
C ASP A 12 -20.15 11.63 -12.14
N GLN A 13 -20.06 10.53 -11.38
CA GLN A 13 -20.69 10.39 -10.07
C GLN A 13 -19.69 9.91 -9.02
N LEU A 14 -19.66 10.59 -7.86
CA LEU A 14 -18.71 10.30 -6.78
C LEU A 14 -18.86 8.87 -6.25
N SER A 15 -20.09 8.38 -6.07
CA SER A 15 -20.33 7.01 -5.59
C SER A 15 -19.77 5.94 -6.54
N THR A 16 -19.92 6.15 -7.84
CA THR A 16 -19.39 5.23 -8.87
C THR A 16 -17.86 5.25 -8.91
N ILE A 17 -17.27 6.43 -8.71
CA ILE A 17 -15.81 6.58 -8.61
C ILE A 17 -15.29 5.83 -7.40
N GLU A 18 -15.90 6.01 -6.24
CA GLU A 18 -15.49 5.32 -5.00
C GLU A 18 -15.52 3.80 -5.17
N GLN A 19 -16.62 3.25 -5.69
CA GLN A 19 -16.72 1.81 -5.96
C GLN A 19 -15.61 1.35 -6.91
N SER A 20 -15.37 2.10 -8.00
CA SER A 20 -14.34 1.77 -8.98
C SER A 20 -12.92 1.80 -8.41
N ILE A 21 -12.65 2.64 -7.39
CA ILE A 21 -11.37 2.67 -6.67
C ILE A 21 -11.16 1.34 -5.95
N TRP A 22 -12.12 0.93 -5.12
CA TRP A 22 -11.99 -0.29 -4.32
C TRP A 22 -11.94 -1.56 -5.18
N ASP A 23 -12.72 -1.62 -6.26
CA ASP A 23 -12.67 -2.72 -7.24
C ASP A 23 -11.29 -2.83 -7.88
N ARG A 24 -10.69 -1.70 -8.28
CA ARG A 24 -9.36 -1.66 -8.87
C ARG A 24 -8.26 -2.02 -7.88
N LEU A 25 -8.37 -1.58 -6.63
CA LEU A 25 -7.45 -1.94 -5.57
C LEU A 25 -7.53 -3.43 -5.23
N SER A 26 -8.74 -3.99 -5.19
CA SER A 26 -8.96 -5.44 -4.99
C SER A 26 -8.35 -6.26 -6.12
N ASN A 27 -8.55 -5.86 -7.38
CA ASN A 27 -7.91 -6.51 -8.52
C ASN A 27 -6.37 -6.42 -8.46
N SER A 28 -5.82 -5.31 -7.94
CA SER A 28 -4.37 -5.12 -7.79
C SER A 28 -3.72 -6.10 -6.81
N VAL A 29 -4.49 -6.72 -5.91
CA VAL A 29 -3.98 -7.77 -5.02
C VAL A 29 -3.69 -9.06 -5.78
N VAL A 30 -4.55 -9.44 -6.71
CA VAL A 30 -4.50 -10.74 -7.40
C VAL A 30 -3.74 -10.69 -8.71
N ASP A 31 -3.85 -9.59 -9.45
CA ASP A 31 -3.15 -9.39 -10.72
C ASP A 31 -1.76 -8.77 -10.49
N ARG A 32 -0.73 -9.61 -10.59
CA ARG A 32 0.68 -9.20 -10.43
C ARG A 32 1.18 -8.26 -11.54
N HIS A 33 0.49 -8.21 -12.68
CA HIS A 33 0.82 -7.31 -13.80
C HIS A 33 0.11 -5.96 -13.67
N CYS A 34 -0.86 -5.85 -12.77
CA CYS A 34 -1.52 -4.58 -12.46
C CYS A 34 -0.52 -3.60 -11.82
N PRO A 35 -0.39 -2.37 -12.34
CA PRO A 35 0.50 -1.36 -11.72
C PRO A 35 0.21 -1.11 -10.23
N GLY A 36 -1.04 -1.28 -9.81
CA GLY A 36 -1.44 -1.15 -8.40
C GLY A 36 -0.95 -2.28 -7.50
N HIS A 37 -0.39 -3.39 -8.04
CA HIS A 37 0.18 -4.46 -7.24
C HIS A 37 1.40 -4.02 -6.43
N THR A 38 2.14 -3.04 -6.93
CA THR A 38 3.38 -2.52 -6.32
C THR A 38 3.30 -1.01 -6.08
N PRO A 39 2.39 -0.54 -5.19
CA PRO A 39 2.25 0.88 -4.89
C PRO A 39 3.46 1.46 -4.17
N THR A 40 3.60 2.79 -4.24
CA THR A 40 4.52 3.53 -3.39
C THR A 40 3.89 3.76 -2.02
N PHE A 41 4.59 3.37 -0.97
CA PHE A 41 4.20 3.59 0.42
C PHE A 41 5.07 4.65 1.08
N GLY A 42 4.45 5.60 1.77
CA GLY A 42 5.08 6.69 2.51
C GLY A 42 4.87 6.57 4.02
N SER A 43 5.93 6.79 4.79
CA SER A 43 5.91 6.93 6.26
C SER A 43 6.82 8.09 6.68
N LEU A 44 6.75 8.50 7.93
CA LEU A 44 7.56 9.55 8.50
C LEU A 44 8.73 8.99 9.29
N ALA A 45 9.91 9.54 9.12
CA ALA A 45 11.04 9.29 10.01
C ALA A 45 10.89 10.11 11.31
N LYS A 46 11.69 9.80 12.34
CA LYS A 46 11.65 10.52 13.62
C LYS A 46 11.89 12.03 13.51
N ASP A 47 12.65 12.43 12.49
CA ASP A 47 12.92 13.85 12.17
C ASP A 47 11.80 14.52 11.35
N GLY A 48 10.67 13.82 11.12
CA GLY A 48 9.56 14.30 10.31
C GLY A 48 9.76 14.16 8.80
N SER A 49 10.94 13.74 8.34
CA SER A 49 11.21 13.61 6.91
C SER A 49 10.40 12.47 6.29
N PRO A 50 9.77 12.68 5.11
CA PRO A 50 9.04 11.64 4.41
C PRO A 50 9.98 10.56 3.87
N ARG A 51 9.58 9.30 4.00
CA ARG A 51 10.31 8.13 3.50
C ARG A 51 9.41 7.32 2.56
N LEU A 52 9.82 7.18 1.31
CA LEU A 52 9.08 6.49 0.28
C LEU A 52 9.75 5.16 -0.11
N ARG A 53 8.96 4.15 -0.43
CA ARG A 53 9.42 2.87 -0.98
C ARG A 53 8.28 2.15 -1.68
N THR A 54 8.61 1.27 -2.59
CA THR A 54 7.64 0.34 -3.16
C THR A 54 7.35 -0.78 -2.15
N VAL A 55 6.09 -1.18 -2.07
CA VAL A 55 5.63 -2.35 -1.31
C VAL A 55 4.77 -3.23 -2.22
N VAL A 56 4.58 -4.50 -1.85
CA VAL A 56 3.70 -5.40 -2.59
C VAL A 56 2.36 -5.48 -1.88
N LEU A 57 1.29 -5.09 -2.56
CA LEU A 57 -0.07 -5.18 -2.02
C LEU A 57 -0.47 -6.65 -1.83
N ARG A 58 -0.92 -7.01 -0.63
CA ARG A 58 -1.25 -8.37 -0.23
C ARG A 58 -2.70 -8.56 0.20
N GLY A 59 -3.43 -7.47 0.38
CA GLY A 59 -4.85 -7.51 0.73
C GLY A 59 -5.50 -6.17 0.51
N CYS A 60 -6.78 -6.21 0.15
CA CYS A 60 -7.70 -5.09 0.07
C CYS A 60 -9.02 -5.55 0.69
N ASP A 61 -9.50 -4.79 1.65
CA ASP A 61 -10.78 -4.99 2.33
C ASP A 61 -11.53 -3.66 2.22
N ALA A 62 -12.46 -3.59 1.26
CA ALA A 62 -13.17 -2.36 0.95
C ALA A 62 -14.09 -1.92 2.09
N ASP A 63 -14.76 -2.86 2.76
CA ASP A 63 -15.69 -2.58 3.85
C ASP A 63 -14.97 -1.96 5.06
N GLN A 64 -13.77 -2.46 5.36
CA GLN A 64 -12.91 -1.94 6.42
C GLN A 64 -12.00 -0.80 5.95
N ARG A 65 -12.04 -0.43 4.66
CA ARG A 65 -11.13 0.53 4.02
C ARG A 65 -9.67 0.23 4.34
N ARG A 66 -9.28 -1.04 4.25
CA ARG A 66 -8.00 -1.53 4.72
C ARG A 66 -7.17 -2.13 3.58
N LEU A 67 -5.95 -1.63 3.43
CA LEU A 67 -4.94 -2.19 2.55
C LEU A 67 -3.86 -2.89 3.37
N THR A 68 -3.38 -4.04 2.89
CA THR A 68 -2.40 -4.85 3.62
C THR A 68 -1.17 -5.11 2.77
N PHE A 69 0.00 -4.99 3.37
CA PHE A 69 1.26 -5.48 2.84
C PHE A 69 2.10 -6.14 3.94
N HIS A 70 3.21 -6.78 3.57
CA HIS A 70 4.08 -7.46 4.53
C HIS A 70 5.39 -6.71 4.70
N THR A 71 6.00 -6.81 5.88
CA THR A 71 7.31 -6.25 6.17
C THR A 71 8.06 -7.06 7.22
N ASP A 72 9.36 -6.82 7.27
CA ASP A 72 10.25 -7.31 8.31
C ASP A 72 10.25 -6.30 9.48
N GLN A 73 10.07 -6.77 10.72
CA GLN A 73 10.08 -5.91 11.92
C GLN A 73 11.44 -5.25 12.17
N ARG A 74 12.51 -5.81 11.65
CA ARG A 74 13.87 -5.24 11.78
C ARG A 74 14.08 -4.06 10.84
N SER A 75 13.16 -3.83 9.86
CA SER A 75 13.29 -2.76 8.88
C SER A 75 13.05 -1.38 9.48
N ARG A 76 13.73 -0.36 8.93
CA ARG A 76 13.53 1.04 9.33
C ARG A 76 12.08 1.50 9.22
N LYS A 77 11.33 1.02 8.22
CA LYS A 77 9.92 1.38 8.05
C LYS A 77 9.04 0.89 9.21
N TRP A 78 9.34 -0.28 9.75
CA TRP A 78 8.61 -0.81 10.90
C TRP A 78 8.82 0.08 12.14
N GLN A 79 10.06 0.49 12.40
CA GLN A 79 10.39 1.42 13.49
C GLN A 79 9.71 2.79 13.31
N GLN A 80 9.65 3.30 12.08
CA GLN A 80 8.95 4.53 11.74
C GLN A 80 7.46 4.43 12.07
N LEU A 81 6.81 3.34 11.65
CA LEU A 81 5.38 3.11 11.87
C LEU A 81 5.00 2.85 13.33
N GLN A 82 5.93 2.35 14.14
CA GLN A 82 5.74 2.29 15.61
C GLN A 82 5.76 3.67 16.25
N SER A 83 6.62 4.56 15.76
CA SER A 83 6.77 5.92 16.31
C SER A 83 5.66 6.85 15.83
N ASP A 84 5.25 6.73 14.56
CA ASP A 84 4.20 7.53 13.93
C ASP A 84 3.41 6.64 12.96
N PRO A 85 2.15 6.30 13.30
CA PRO A 85 1.34 5.41 12.48
C PRO A 85 0.76 6.09 11.23
N ARG A 86 0.93 7.39 11.05
CA ARG A 86 0.45 8.10 9.86
C ARG A 86 1.21 7.64 8.63
N ALA A 87 0.47 7.33 7.58
CA ALA A 87 1.06 6.82 6.34
C ALA A 87 0.24 7.23 5.12
N SER A 88 0.90 7.17 3.97
CA SER A 88 0.28 7.40 2.68
C SER A 88 0.61 6.28 1.71
N MET A 89 -0.28 6.03 0.76
CA MET A 89 -0.04 5.09 -0.32
C MET A 89 -0.43 5.73 -1.65
N HIS A 90 0.46 5.65 -2.63
CA HIS A 90 0.25 6.23 -3.95
C HIS A 90 0.17 5.13 -5.01
N PHE A 91 -0.87 5.20 -5.82
CA PHE A 91 -1.10 4.34 -6.97
C PHE A 91 -1.15 5.18 -8.23
N TYR A 92 -0.54 4.67 -9.30
CA TYR A 92 -0.67 5.24 -10.63
C TYR A 92 -0.96 4.15 -11.65
N PHE A 93 -2.04 4.33 -12.41
CA PHE A 93 -2.50 3.42 -13.46
C PHE A 93 -2.36 4.11 -14.83
N PRO A 94 -1.21 3.97 -15.51
CA PRO A 94 -0.90 4.77 -16.70
C PRO A 94 -1.88 4.56 -17.84
N LYS A 95 -2.30 3.32 -18.12
CA LYS A 95 -3.28 3.02 -19.18
C LYS A 95 -4.65 3.64 -18.90
N ALA A 96 -5.06 3.65 -17.64
CA ALA A 96 -6.33 4.26 -17.21
C ALA A 96 -6.21 5.77 -16.94
N LYS A 97 -4.99 6.32 -16.92
CA LYS A 97 -4.69 7.71 -16.57
C LYS A 97 -5.22 8.11 -15.20
N LEU A 98 -5.18 7.17 -14.24
CA LEU A 98 -5.70 7.35 -12.90
C LEU A 98 -4.56 7.42 -11.89
N GLN A 99 -4.68 8.36 -10.95
CA GLN A 99 -3.83 8.47 -9.78
C GLN A 99 -4.70 8.43 -8.53
N TYR A 100 -4.29 7.64 -7.54
CA TYR A 100 -4.88 7.62 -6.22
C TYR A 100 -3.83 7.96 -5.17
N ARG A 101 -4.13 8.90 -4.30
CA ARG A 101 -3.33 9.23 -3.11
C ARG A 101 -4.18 8.90 -1.89
N LEU A 102 -3.79 7.87 -1.17
CA LEU A 102 -4.48 7.42 0.03
C LEU A 102 -3.70 7.86 1.26
N GLN A 103 -4.40 8.30 2.29
CA GLN A 103 -3.84 8.59 3.60
C GLN A 103 -4.60 7.83 4.67
N GLY A 104 -3.94 7.56 5.78
CA GLY A 104 -4.55 6.87 6.89
C GLY A 104 -3.57 6.55 8.00
N SER A 105 -4.00 5.66 8.87
CA SER A 105 -3.24 5.18 10.00
C SER A 105 -2.91 3.70 9.86
N VAL A 106 -1.72 3.32 10.29
CA VAL A 106 -1.21 1.95 10.21
C VAL A 106 -1.40 1.21 11.52
N MET A 107 -1.82 -0.05 11.42
CA MET A 107 -1.77 -1.05 12.47
C MET A 107 -0.78 -2.14 12.08
N LEU A 108 0.09 -2.54 13.01
CA LEU A 108 1.07 -3.61 12.86
C LEU A 108 0.54 -4.88 13.51
N GLU A 109 0.40 -5.95 12.73
CA GLU A 109 -0.05 -7.26 13.19
C GLU A 109 1.08 -8.28 13.08
N ARG A 110 1.43 -8.89 14.22
CA ARG A 110 2.48 -9.91 14.31
C ARG A 110 2.19 -10.90 15.44
N ALA A 111 2.76 -12.08 15.35
CA ALA A 111 2.65 -13.13 16.36
C ALA A 111 1.18 -13.47 16.72
N THR A 112 0.26 -13.34 15.74
CA THR A 112 -1.13 -13.76 15.86
C THR A 112 -1.33 -15.11 15.17
N GLU A 113 -2.40 -15.81 15.51
CA GLU A 113 -2.80 -17.03 14.80
C GLU A 113 -2.94 -16.76 13.28
N ARG A 114 -3.49 -15.61 12.91
CA ARG A 114 -3.64 -15.20 11.50
C ARG A 114 -2.31 -15.03 10.79
N THR A 115 -1.32 -14.39 11.43
CA THR A 115 0.02 -14.25 10.85
C THR A 115 0.70 -15.59 10.71
N GLN A 116 0.52 -16.52 11.64
CA GLN A 116 1.07 -17.85 11.57
C GLN A 116 0.47 -18.67 10.41
N GLN A 117 -0.85 -18.63 10.24
CA GLN A 117 -1.52 -19.28 9.11
C GLN A 117 -1.05 -18.75 7.76
N ILE A 118 -0.84 -17.43 7.64
CA ILE A 118 -0.33 -16.80 6.42
C ILE A 118 1.12 -17.20 6.18
N TRP A 119 1.97 -17.20 7.21
CA TRP A 119 3.35 -17.63 7.13
C TRP A 119 3.46 -19.08 6.62
N GLN A 120 2.68 -20.01 7.16
CA GLN A 120 2.67 -21.41 6.75
C GLN A 120 2.26 -21.61 5.27
N ARG A 121 1.40 -20.74 4.73
CA ARG A 121 0.96 -20.78 3.33
C ARG A 121 1.90 -20.03 2.37
N MET A 122 2.86 -19.31 2.91
CA MET A 122 3.82 -18.56 2.11
C MET A 122 4.83 -19.50 1.48
N ASN A 123 5.16 -19.28 0.20
CA ASN A 123 6.21 -20.08 -0.45
C ASN A 123 7.59 -19.81 0.18
N HIS A 124 8.48 -20.80 0.08
CA HIS A 124 9.81 -20.72 0.68
C HIS A 124 10.60 -19.48 0.26
N SER A 125 10.58 -19.12 -1.03
CA SER A 125 11.33 -17.94 -1.51
C SER A 125 10.85 -16.62 -0.90
N ALA A 126 9.58 -16.53 -0.52
CA ALA A 126 9.04 -15.36 0.18
C ALA A 126 9.38 -15.40 1.68
N GLN A 127 9.37 -16.57 2.31
CA GLN A 127 9.82 -16.76 3.69
C GLN A 127 11.32 -16.44 3.84
N ASP A 128 12.14 -16.81 2.85
CA ASP A 128 13.58 -16.54 2.85
C ASP A 128 13.93 -15.05 2.94
N CYS A 129 13.00 -14.15 2.52
CA CYS A 129 13.19 -12.71 2.72
C CYS A 129 13.32 -12.33 4.20
N TYR A 130 12.78 -13.14 5.11
CA TYR A 130 12.78 -12.92 6.56
C TYR A 130 13.83 -13.77 7.29
N ARG A 131 14.36 -14.82 6.63
CA ARG A 131 15.39 -15.72 7.18
C ARG A 131 16.81 -15.22 7.03
N VAL A 132 17.02 -14.07 6.40
CA VAL A 132 18.36 -13.47 6.27
C VAL A 132 18.85 -12.94 7.60
N LYS A 133 20.13 -13.21 7.94
CA LYS A 133 20.76 -12.75 9.22
C LYS A 133 20.79 -11.23 9.31
N THR A 134 21.20 -10.56 8.24
CA THR A 134 21.35 -9.11 8.22
C THR A 134 20.00 -8.43 8.06
N ALA A 135 19.66 -7.54 9.00
CA ALA A 135 18.41 -6.80 8.96
C ALA A 135 18.32 -5.89 7.71
N PRO A 136 17.11 -5.74 7.11
CA PRO A 136 16.95 -4.86 5.95
C PRO A 136 17.33 -3.42 6.24
N GLY A 137 18.19 -2.83 5.39
CA GLY A 137 18.67 -1.44 5.53
C GLY A 137 19.90 -1.28 6.42
N THR A 138 20.54 -2.39 6.82
CA THR A 138 21.88 -2.36 7.46
C THR A 138 22.94 -1.95 6.44
N PHE A 139 23.86 -1.07 6.84
CA PHE A 139 25.02 -0.75 6.02
C PHE A 139 25.98 -1.95 5.99
N VAL A 140 26.38 -2.35 4.79
CA VAL A 140 27.34 -3.43 4.56
C VAL A 140 28.47 -2.92 3.67
N PRO A 141 29.73 -3.37 3.85
CA PRO A 141 30.87 -2.88 3.07
C PRO A 141 30.78 -3.28 1.60
N GLU A 142 30.17 -4.44 1.31
CA GLU A 142 30.02 -4.99 -0.03
C GLU A 142 28.61 -5.55 -0.24
N PRO A 143 28.13 -5.66 -1.50
CA PRO A 143 26.86 -6.31 -1.79
C PRO A 143 26.87 -7.75 -1.24
N THR A 144 25.97 -8.03 -0.31
CA THR A 144 25.82 -9.37 0.23
C THR A 144 24.94 -10.22 -0.67
N SER A 145 25.40 -11.43 -1.02
CA SER A 145 24.50 -12.46 -1.54
C SER A 145 23.46 -12.77 -0.45
N ARG A 146 22.27 -13.19 -0.88
CA ARG A 146 21.16 -13.58 0.00
C ARG A 146 21.56 -14.83 0.80
N ALA A 147 22.38 -14.66 1.85
CA ALA A 147 22.70 -15.73 2.77
C ALA A 147 21.46 -15.98 3.65
N VAL A 148 20.62 -16.92 3.24
CA VAL A 148 19.56 -17.45 4.10
C VAL A 148 20.21 -18.19 5.25
N ASP A 149 19.73 -18.01 6.47
CA ASP A 149 20.16 -18.80 7.60
C ASP A 149 19.68 -20.24 7.43
N THR A 150 20.53 -21.09 6.85
CA THR A 150 20.26 -22.52 6.67
C THR A 150 20.55 -23.33 7.92
N ALA A 151 21.19 -22.74 8.95
CA ALA A 151 21.55 -23.42 10.18
C ALA A 151 20.35 -23.66 11.13
N GLY A 152 19.17 -23.15 10.78
CA GLY A 152 17.94 -23.47 11.51
C GLY A 152 17.64 -22.61 12.74
N ASP A 153 18.55 -21.73 13.15
CA ASP A 153 18.39 -20.90 14.35
C ASP A 153 17.38 -19.75 14.16
N HIS A 154 17.02 -19.43 12.91
CA HIS A 154 16.14 -18.32 12.59
C HIS A 154 15.09 -18.74 11.55
N ASP A 155 13.91 -19.10 12.00
CA ASP A 155 12.79 -19.49 11.12
C ASP A 155 12.22 -18.35 10.29
N GLY A 156 12.54 -17.09 10.64
CA GLY A 156 12.08 -15.85 9.99
C GLY A 156 10.65 -15.43 10.39
N TYR A 157 9.84 -16.31 10.96
CA TYR A 157 8.46 -15.98 11.35
C TYR A 157 8.42 -14.86 12.39
N ARG A 158 9.34 -14.86 13.35
CA ARG A 158 9.43 -13.81 14.38
C ARG A 158 9.60 -12.41 13.78
N ASP A 159 10.15 -12.29 12.56
CA ASP A 159 10.40 -11.02 11.90
C ASP A 159 9.30 -10.64 10.92
N PHE A 160 8.39 -11.57 10.63
CA PHE A 160 7.26 -11.35 9.76
C PHE A 160 6.20 -10.47 10.43
N THR A 161 5.82 -9.39 9.74
CA THR A 161 4.78 -8.45 10.18
C THR A 161 3.84 -8.14 9.03
N ARG A 162 2.54 -8.16 9.31
CA ARG A 162 1.52 -7.60 8.42
C ARG A 162 1.29 -6.15 8.79
N VAL A 163 1.26 -5.29 7.79
CA VAL A 163 1.00 -3.86 7.92
C VAL A 163 -0.37 -3.57 7.32
N HIS A 164 -1.27 -3.02 8.11
CA HIS A 164 -2.63 -2.66 7.71
C HIS A 164 -2.76 -1.14 7.68
N LEU A 165 -2.89 -0.56 6.49
CA LEU A 165 -3.26 0.85 6.34
C LEU A 165 -4.78 0.95 6.38
N ARG A 166 -5.34 1.53 7.44
CA ARG A 166 -6.74 1.96 7.49
C ARG A 166 -6.84 3.31 6.81
N VAL A 167 -7.47 3.33 5.65
CA VAL A 167 -7.62 4.53 4.82
C VAL A 167 -8.68 5.44 5.43
N THR A 168 -8.30 6.70 5.65
CA THR A 168 -9.20 7.77 6.13
C THR A 168 -9.45 8.83 5.07
N MET A 169 -8.64 8.84 3.99
CA MET A 169 -8.79 9.78 2.90
C MET A 169 -8.28 9.20 1.59
N ILE A 170 -9.01 9.46 0.52
CA ILE A 170 -8.59 9.18 -0.87
C ILE A 170 -8.71 10.47 -1.69
N ASP A 171 -7.65 10.82 -2.37
CA ASP A 171 -7.60 11.83 -3.41
C ASP A 171 -7.48 11.09 -4.76
N TRP A 172 -8.54 11.11 -5.53
CA TRP A 172 -8.64 10.49 -6.84
C TRP A 172 -8.46 11.54 -7.93
N LEU A 173 -7.61 11.25 -8.90
CA LEU A 173 -7.36 12.13 -10.05
C LEU A 173 -7.39 11.33 -11.34
N PHE A 174 -8.22 11.78 -12.29
CA PHE A 174 -8.22 11.34 -13.67
C PHE A 174 -7.54 12.37 -14.56
N LEU A 175 -6.49 11.94 -15.25
CA LEU A 175 -5.68 12.78 -16.13
C LEU A 175 -6.26 12.73 -17.55
N SER A 176 -6.76 13.86 -18.05
CA SER A 176 -7.33 13.97 -19.39
C SER A 176 -6.88 15.26 -20.09
N ALA A 177 -6.59 15.17 -21.38
CA ALA A 177 -6.30 16.34 -22.21
C ALA A 177 -7.52 17.27 -22.42
N ALA A 178 -8.74 16.74 -22.21
CA ALA A 178 -9.98 17.51 -22.24
C ALA A 178 -10.30 18.23 -20.91
N GLY A 179 -9.40 18.17 -19.95
CA GLY A 179 -9.55 18.62 -18.58
C GLY A 179 -9.42 17.46 -17.59
N HIS A 180 -8.80 17.70 -16.44
CA HIS A 180 -8.70 16.70 -15.40
C HIS A 180 -10.00 16.63 -14.58
N ARG A 181 -10.23 15.49 -13.91
CA ARG A 181 -11.26 15.38 -12.88
C ARG A 181 -10.60 14.93 -11.59
N ARG A 182 -10.94 15.56 -10.48
CA ARG A 182 -10.40 15.24 -9.17
C ARG A 182 -11.51 15.18 -8.15
N ALA A 183 -11.50 14.13 -7.35
CA ALA A 183 -12.45 13.91 -6.28
C ALA A 183 -11.73 13.58 -4.97
N HIS A 184 -12.32 13.99 -3.88
CA HIS A 184 -11.87 13.74 -2.53
C HIS A 184 -12.91 12.95 -1.76
N PHE A 185 -12.47 11.88 -1.08
CA PHE A 185 -13.28 11.04 -0.22
C PHE A 185 -12.60 11.02 1.16
N ALA A 186 -13.33 11.36 2.19
CA ALA A 186 -12.84 11.36 3.56
C ALA A 186 -13.82 10.63 4.48
N TRP A 187 -13.30 9.96 5.48
CA TRP A 187 -14.06 9.28 6.51
C TRP A 187 -13.62 9.80 7.86
N THR A 188 -14.50 10.54 8.50
CA THR A 188 -14.33 11.19 9.79
C THR A 188 -15.21 10.53 10.84
N GLU A 189 -15.15 10.99 12.07
CA GLU A 189 -16.06 10.57 13.15
C GLU A 189 -17.50 10.97 12.86
N SER A 190 -17.71 12.07 12.12
CA SER A 190 -19.04 12.56 11.72
C SER A 190 -19.64 11.83 10.52
N GLY A 191 -18.86 10.94 9.88
CA GLY A 191 -19.32 10.17 8.74
C GLY A 191 -18.43 10.29 7.52
N GLN A 192 -18.99 9.96 6.35
CA GLN A 192 -18.30 10.04 5.06
C GLN A 192 -18.59 11.38 4.37
N GLU A 193 -17.54 11.98 3.86
CA GLU A 193 -17.59 13.20 3.04
C GLU A 193 -17.03 12.90 1.66
N GLN A 194 -17.72 13.41 0.62
CA GLN A 194 -17.30 13.28 -0.77
C GLN A 194 -17.45 14.62 -1.47
N SER A 195 -16.44 15.02 -2.23
CA SER A 195 -16.46 16.30 -2.95
C SER A 195 -15.65 16.26 -4.24
N TRP A 196 -16.10 17.05 -5.21
CA TRP A 196 -15.26 17.42 -6.34
C TRP A 196 -14.23 18.46 -5.90
N VAL A 197 -13.02 18.34 -6.43
CA VAL A 197 -11.91 19.26 -6.14
C VAL A 197 -11.36 19.79 -7.47
N ALA A 198 -10.96 21.04 -7.48
CA ALA A 198 -10.24 21.58 -8.65
C ALA A 198 -8.95 20.77 -8.86
N PRO A 199 -8.67 20.33 -10.10
CA PRO A 199 -7.49 19.52 -10.40
C PRO A 199 -6.17 20.28 -10.26
#